data_1ee4e5673be289238f8ce0543cd0dd37
#
_entry.id   1ee4e5673be289238f8ce0543cd0dd37
#
_cell.length_a   1.000
_cell.length_b   1.000
_cell.length_c   1.000
_cell.angle_alpha   90.00
_cell.angle_beta   90.00
_cell.angle_gamma   90.00
#
_symmetry.space_group_name_H-M   'P 1'
#
loop_
_entity.id
_entity.type
_entity.pdbx_description
1 polymer ?
#
loop_
_entity_poly.entity_id
_entity_poly.type
_entity_poly.pdbx_seq_one_letter_code
_entity_poly.pdbx_strand_id
1 'polypeptide(L)'
;MIVSGTQVEHAEYGIGTVLAVLGDVATVEFFGEALDVVAGELMPRQQSKQAAPPPARGQTSTDFAFRKSFEAVNLGVVPTDPDQLVDLTIGGEQASDEIGSLLANASEDGVCRIFMGYYGSGKSHHLHLVKAVAIRDGWVTASLELDPKAADPAKPATVYQGLVGGLEFPMRADGSRSADFFDLIKEIRDNWSVVRDLPYFKRSPWFSKGLEALLYLSHRRDDTDYVAAVSWLAGQVKQIGAIRSLSWRGGHKTQIPILPQTKDTGLIYAYNLVVLHEILKALGYKGLALIIDEAEHVRSYSFNRYIRANNFFDIIARCAHAPRKDLQKPQSDYEHFDLPPFWKEGPHFTLFVGLTEGEDTHDLKRKMGEMSVLIHDPKDVVHLEPPCESDYEKWCEAFLAESAGRLGPKVQLLADPGLRARIAATLRHHFDQTPVSERILRNWTKIAGFAPAVLMSRDGATNSDELVELIDEAARQIAGEMLPWDD
;
A
#
# COMPACT_ATOMS: atom_id res chain seq x y z
N MET A 1 -28.08 -28.57 19.00
CA MET A 1 -28.80 -27.88 17.93
C MET A 1 -27.78 -26.99 17.26
N ILE A 2 -27.56 -27.15 15.94
CA ILE A 2 -26.62 -26.37 15.18
C ILE A 2 -27.34 -25.10 14.73
N VAL A 3 -26.73 -23.92 14.97
CA VAL A 3 -27.29 -22.61 14.62
C VAL A 3 -26.23 -21.79 13.91
N SER A 4 -26.62 -20.74 13.21
CA SER A 4 -25.69 -19.81 12.55
C SER A 4 -24.64 -19.29 13.56
N GLY A 5 -23.37 -19.24 13.14
CA GLY A 5 -22.22 -18.89 13.97
C GLY A 5 -21.61 -20.06 14.76
N THR A 6 -22.21 -21.27 14.71
CA THR A 6 -21.63 -22.44 15.36
C THR A 6 -20.41 -22.96 14.60
N GLN A 7 -19.29 -23.18 15.27
CA GLN A 7 -18.17 -23.93 14.68
C GLN A 7 -18.49 -25.42 14.67
N VAL A 8 -18.31 -26.05 13.53
CA VAL A 8 -18.60 -27.46 13.28
C VAL A 8 -17.41 -28.13 12.59
N GLU A 9 -17.36 -29.43 12.70
CA GLU A 9 -16.40 -30.28 12.01
C GLU A 9 -17.15 -31.26 11.09
N HIS A 10 -16.73 -31.30 9.83
CA HIS A 10 -17.21 -32.22 8.82
C HIS A 10 -16.12 -33.22 8.45
N ALA A 11 -16.46 -34.49 8.25
CA ALA A 11 -15.48 -35.55 8.05
C ALA A 11 -14.61 -35.35 6.79
N GLU A 12 -15.16 -34.74 5.74
CA GLU A 12 -14.50 -34.51 4.46
C GLU A 12 -13.93 -33.10 4.32
N TYR A 13 -14.64 -32.08 4.82
CA TYR A 13 -14.29 -30.66 4.62
C TYR A 13 -13.59 -30.00 5.83
N GLY A 14 -13.43 -30.74 6.93
CA GLY A 14 -12.74 -30.24 8.13
C GLY A 14 -13.57 -29.26 8.96
N ILE A 15 -12.90 -28.23 9.53
CA ILE A 15 -13.54 -27.25 10.41
C ILE A 15 -14.15 -26.12 9.62
N GLY A 16 -15.43 -25.80 9.88
CA GLY A 16 -16.15 -24.69 9.25
C GLY A 16 -17.02 -23.92 10.23
N THR A 17 -17.58 -22.81 9.77
CA THR A 17 -18.53 -21.98 10.51
C THR A 17 -19.89 -22.01 9.84
N VAL A 18 -20.91 -22.36 10.56
CA VAL A 18 -22.30 -22.42 10.04
C VAL A 18 -22.79 -21.00 9.73
N LEU A 19 -23.14 -20.74 8.46
CA LEU A 19 -23.70 -19.48 8.01
C LEU A 19 -25.22 -19.45 8.15
N ALA A 20 -25.88 -20.56 7.76
CA ALA A 20 -27.32 -20.71 7.83
C ALA A 20 -27.72 -22.18 8.03
N VAL A 21 -28.90 -22.42 8.55
CA VAL A 21 -29.51 -23.78 8.64
C VAL A 21 -30.94 -23.70 8.12
N LEU A 22 -31.26 -24.54 7.14
CA LEU A 22 -32.59 -24.61 6.54
C LEU A 22 -33.05 -26.08 6.49
N GLY A 23 -33.88 -26.48 7.47
CA GLY A 23 -34.28 -27.86 7.63
C GLY A 23 -33.09 -28.77 7.97
N ASP A 24 -32.87 -29.81 7.14
CA ASP A 24 -31.78 -30.77 7.31
C ASP A 24 -30.47 -30.36 6.58
N VAL A 25 -30.41 -29.17 5.99
CA VAL A 25 -29.25 -28.65 5.27
C VAL A 25 -28.68 -27.45 6.03
N ALA A 26 -27.37 -27.43 6.19
CA ALA A 26 -26.61 -26.30 6.75
C ALA A 26 -25.66 -25.77 5.69
N THR A 27 -25.69 -24.46 5.47
CA THR A 27 -24.65 -23.78 4.70
C THR A 27 -23.50 -23.47 5.64
N VAL A 28 -22.34 -24.05 5.36
CA VAL A 28 -21.13 -23.94 6.20
C VAL A 28 -19.99 -23.36 5.37
N GLU A 29 -19.29 -22.40 5.92
CA GLU A 29 -18.08 -21.84 5.33
C GLU A 29 -16.87 -22.67 5.75
N PHE A 30 -16.24 -23.36 4.78
CA PHE A 30 -14.98 -24.08 4.92
C PHE A 30 -13.91 -23.37 4.08
N PHE A 31 -12.81 -22.95 4.70
CA PHE A 31 -11.67 -22.31 4.01
C PHE A 31 -12.03 -21.12 3.11
N GLY A 32 -13.12 -20.40 3.44
CA GLY A 32 -13.59 -19.24 2.66
C GLY A 32 -14.58 -19.57 1.54
N GLU A 33 -14.98 -20.84 1.39
CA GLU A 33 -16.03 -21.27 0.47
C GLU A 33 -17.27 -21.75 1.25
N ALA A 34 -18.44 -21.28 0.84
CA ALA A 34 -19.70 -21.70 1.44
C ALA A 34 -20.24 -22.96 0.72
N LEU A 35 -20.42 -24.04 1.47
CA LEU A 35 -20.94 -25.30 1.00
C LEU A 35 -22.21 -25.69 1.74
N ASP A 36 -23.18 -26.24 1.02
CA ASP A 36 -24.38 -26.81 1.61
C ASP A 36 -24.11 -28.29 1.96
N VAL A 37 -24.18 -28.61 3.25
CA VAL A 37 -23.94 -29.93 3.79
C VAL A 37 -25.14 -30.41 4.63
N VAL A 38 -25.32 -31.71 4.76
CA VAL A 38 -26.39 -32.28 5.59
C VAL A 38 -26.07 -32.00 7.06
N ALA A 39 -26.97 -31.34 7.79
CA ALA A 39 -26.74 -30.92 9.16
C ALA A 39 -26.44 -32.10 10.10
N GLY A 40 -26.90 -33.32 9.76
CA GLY A 40 -26.60 -34.55 10.49
C GLY A 40 -25.16 -35.05 10.36
N GLU A 41 -24.41 -34.60 9.38
CA GLU A 41 -22.99 -34.92 9.16
C GLU A 41 -22.02 -33.95 9.88
N LEU A 42 -22.57 -32.91 10.49
CA LEU A 42 -21.82 -31.90 11.23
C LEU A 42 -21.73 -32.25 12.70
N MET A 43 -20.53 -32.33 13.22
CA MET A 43 -20.31 -32.43 14.69
C MET A 43 -20.11 -31.01 15.24
N PRO A 44 -20.98 -30.55 16.17
CA PRO A 44 -20.76 -29.30 16.87
C PRO A 44 -19.47 -29.42 17.68
N ARG A 45 -18.53 -28.53 17.43
CA ARG A 45 -17.32 -28.48 18.25
C ARG A 45 -17.69 -27.88 19.58
N GLN A 46 -17.80 -28.72 20.62
CA GLN A 46 -17.89 -28.19 21.98
C GLN A 46 -16.65 -27.34 22.21
N GLN A 47 -16.83 -26.04 22.33
CA GLN A 47 -15.82 -25.18 22.91
C GLN A 47 -15.59 -25.78 24.32
N SER A 48 -14.49 -26.50 24.47
CA SER A 48 -14.02 -26.85 25.82
C SER A 48 -13.85 -25.53 26.54
N LYS A 49 -14.70 -25.23 27.50
CA LYS A 49 -14.43 -24.25 28.55
C LYS A 49 -13.24 -24.79 29.36
N GLN A 50 -12.08 -24.85 28.76
CA GLN A 50 -10.87 -24.68 29.51
C GLN A 50 -10.97 -23.25 30.05
N ALA A 51 -11.12 -23.15 31.36
CA ALA A 51 -10.92 -21.90 32.06
C ALA A 51 -9.59 -21.38 31.54
N ALA A 52 -9.64 -20.31 30.76
CA ALA A 52 -8.46 -19.62 30.33
C ALA A 52 -7.63 -19.38 31.59
N PRO A 53 -6.32 -19.68 31.57
CA PRO A 53 -5.45 -19.22 32.64
C PRO A 53 -5.71 -17.71 32.77
N PRO A 54 -5.74 -17.18 34.04
CA PRO A 54 -5.99 -15.74 34.22
C PRO A 54 -5.11 -14.98 33.23
N PRO A 55 -5.65 -14.00 32.47
CA PRO A 55 -4.89 -13.32 31.46
C PRO A 55 -3.61 -12.81 32.12
N ALA A 56 -2.47 -13.31 31.67
CA ALA A 56 -1.19 -12.66 31.95
C ALA A 56 -1.41 -11.20 31.63
N ARG A 57 -1.12 -10.28 32.56
CA ARG A 57 -1.34 -8.84 32.54
C ARG A 57 -1.37 -8.34 31.11
N GLY A 58 -2.54 -7.83 30.68
CA GLY A 58 -2.93 -7.65 29.32
C GLY A 58 -1.84 -7.07 28.45
N GLN A 59 -1.47 -7.80 27.41
CA GLN A 59 -0.76 -7.22 26.28
C GLN A 59 -1.66 -6.11 25.75
N THR A 60 -1.16 -4.89 25.73
CA THR A 60 -1.88 -3.76 25.16
C THR A 60 -2.00 -3.98 23.65
N SER A 61 -2.98 -3.35 23.00
CA SER A 61 -3.08 -3.38 21.52
C SER A 61 -1.77 -2.94 20.86
N THR A 62 -1.05 -2.05 21.50
CA THR A 62 0.25 -1.51 21.08
C THR A 62 1.36 -2.59 21.10
N ASP A 63 1.34 -3.49 22.09
CA ASP A 63 2.32 -4.58 22.17
C ASP A 63 2.11 -5.61 21.06
N PHE A 64 0.85 -5.87 20.69
CA PHE A 64 0.53 -6.75 19.57
C PHE A 64 0.98 -6.15 18.23
N ALA A 65 0.73 -4.85 18.00
CA ALA A 65 1.17 -4.14 16.80
C ALA A 65 2.70 -4.16 16.67
N PHE A 66 3.41 -3.89 17.77
CA PHE A 66 4.87 -3.96 17.78
C PHE A 66 5.39 -5.38 17.46
N ARG A 67 4.78 -6.41 18.03
CA ARG A 67 5.18 -7.80 17.76
C ARG A 67 5.03 -8.15 16.28
N LYS A 68 3.95 -7.73 15.64
CA LYS A 68 3.75 -7.91 14.21
C LYS A 68 4.82 -7.18 13.39
N SER A 69 5.14 -5.94 13.77
CA SER A 69 6.20 -5.15 13.13
C SER A 69 7.58 -5.75 13.34
N PHE A 70 7.85 -6.27 14.52
CA PHE A 70 9.07 -7.01 14.84
C PHE A 70 9.24 -8.26 13.95
N GLU A 71 8.19 -9.05 13.77
CA GLU A 71 8.22 -10.21 12.88
C GLU A 71 8.48 -9.81 11.42
N ALA A 72 7.92 -8.67 10.97
CA ALA A 72 8.19 -8.13 9.64
C ALA A 72 9.66 -7.73 9.47
N VAL A 73 10.24 -7.03 10.44
CA VAL A 73 11.66 -6.64 10.44
C VAL A 73 12.57 -7.87 10.35
N ASN A 74 12.29 -8.91 11.12
CA ASN A 74 13.04 -10.17 11.07
C ASN A 74 13.03 -10.84 9.69
N LEU A 75 11.94 -10.68 8.96
CA LEU A 75 11.81 -11.20 7.60
C LEU A 75 12.39 -10.25 6.54
N GLY A 76 12.88 -9.07 6.94
CA GLY A 76 13.32 -8.02 6.01
C GLY A 76 12.15 -7.44 5.20
N VAL A 77 10.95 -7.46 5.77
CA VAL A 77 9.72 -6.91 5.19
C VAL A 77 9.38 -5.60 5.89
N VAL A 78 8.82 -4.66 5.16
CA VAL A 78 8.43 -3.36 5.72
C VAL A 78 7.24 -3.53 6.67
N PRO A 79 7.31 -3.01 7.91
CA PRO A 79 6.17 -2.98 8.82
C PRO A 79 4.97 -2.24 8.24
N THR A 80 3.77 -2.73 8.52
CA THR A 80 2.54 -2.12 7.99
C THR A 80 1.85 -1.18 8.99
N ASP A 81 2.26 -1.18 10.25
CA ASP A 81 1.71 -0.30 11.27
C ASP A 81 2.35 1.09 11.16
N PRO A 82 1.56 2.17 10.95
CA PRO A 82 2.09 3.51 10.71
C PRO A 82 2.92 4.08 11.85
N ASP A 83 2.48 3.86 13.10
CA ASP A 83 3.17 4.41 14.28
C ASP A 83 4.49 3.68 14.49
N GLN A 84 4.50 2.36 14.31
CA GLN A 84 5.71 1.55 14.44
C GLN A 84 6.69 1.77 13.29
N LEU A 85 6.20 2.15 12.11
CA LEU A 85 7.04 2.37 10.94
C LEU A 85 7.99 3.55 11.14
N VAL A 86 7.54 4.65 11.75
CA VAL A 86 8.40 5.80 12.07
C VAL A 86 9.49 5.40 13.04
N ASP A 87 9.13 4.72 14.14
CA ASP A 87 10.06 4.27 15.19
C ASP A 87 11.12 3.27 14.65
N LEU A 88 10.72 2.45 13.67
CA LEU A 88 11.57 1.43 13.05
C LEU A 88 12.28 1.91 11.77
N THR A 89 12.25 3.21 11.48
CA THR A 89 12.96 3.82 10.35
C THR A 89 14.22 4.53 10.82
N ILE A 90 15.35 4.29 10.17
CA ILE A 90 16.57 5.08 10.41
C ILE A 90 16.28 6.53 10.00
N GLY A 91 16.40 7.46 10.94
CA GLY A 91 16.02 8.87 10.70
C GLY A 91 14.53 9.10 10.50
N GLY A 92 13.67 8.20 11.01
CA GLY A 92 12.22 8.18 10.76
C GLY A 92 11.49 9.45 11.20
N GLU A 93 11.82 10.03 12.33
CA GLU A 93 11.22 11.29 12.79
C GLU A 93 11.50 12.42 11.80
N GLN A 94 12.76 12.61 11.41
CA GLN A 94 13.13 13.65 10.45
C GLN A 94 12.45 13.44 9.10
N ALA A 95 12.48 12.21 8.57
CA ALA A 95 11.80 11.88 7.31
C ALA A 95 10.28 12.09 7.39
N SER A 96 9.65 11.74 8.54
CA SER A 96 8.23 11.97 8.78
C SER A 96 7.89 13.47 8.78
N ASP A 97 8.72 14.30 9.42
CA ASP A 97 8.53 15.76 9.47
C ASP A 97 8.72 16.41 8.09
N GLU A 98 9.71 15.96 7.32
CA GLU A 98 9.92 16.41 5.94
C GLU A 98 8.74 16.06 5.05
N ILE A 99 8.24 14.82 5.11
CA ILE A 99 7.07 14.38 4.36
C ILE A 99 5.82 15.17 4.79
N GLY A 100 5.61 15.35 6.09
CA GLY A 100 4.50 16.13 6.63
C GLY A 100 4.53 17.58 6.14
N SER A 101 5.70 18.20 6.11
CA SER A 101 5.91 19.55 5.57
C SER A 101 5.61 19.66 4.09
N LEU A 102 6.02 18.66 3.29
CA LEU A 102 5.67 18.58 1.86
C LEU A 102 4.17 18.47 1.64
N LEU A 103 3.50 17.60 2.40
CA LEU A 103 2.06 17.38 2.29
C LEU A 103 1.24 18.60 2.75
N ALA A 104 1.72 19.34 3.75
CA ALA A 104 1.06 20.55 4.24
C ALA A 104 0.99 21.64 3.15
N ASN A 105 2.02 21.75 2.30
CA ASN A 105 2.13 22.74 1.23
C ASN A 105 1.64 22.22 -0.13
N ALA A 106 1.18 20.99 -0.19
CA ALA A 106 0.85 20.30 -1.45
C ALA A 106 -0.25 21.00 -2.27
N SER A 107 -1.17 21.71 -1.63
CA SER A 107 -2.27 22.41 -2.31
C SER A 107 -1.80 23.65 -3.10
N GLU A 108 -0.66 24.23 -2.76
CA GLU A 108 -0.13 25.44 -3.39
C GLU A 108 1.02 25.10 -4.34
N ASP A 109 2.02 24.37 -3.86
CA ASP A 109 3.26 24.10 -4.59
C ASP A 109 3.18 22.85 -5.47
N GLY A 110 2.24 21.96 -5.15
CA GLY A 110 2.21 20.61 -5.70
C GLY A 110 3.33 19.74 -5.11
N VAL A 111 3.14 18.43 -5.16
CA VAL A 111 4.15 17.46 -4.72
C VAL A 111 4.28 16.34 -5.72
N CYS A 112 5.44 16.29 -6.37
CA CYS A 112 5.93 15.14 -7.10
C CYS A 112 7.30 14.77 -6.52
N ARG A 113 7.49 13.53 -6.04
CA ARG A 113 8.77 13.06 -5.52
C ARG A 113 9.10 11.68 -6.06
N ILE A 114 10.34 11.53 -6.49
CA ILE A 114 10.88 10.28 -7.02
C ILE A 114 11.98 9.84 -6.07
N PHE A 115 11.71 8.79 -5.29
CA PHE A 115 12.72 8.16 -4.45
C PHE A 115 13.57 7.22 -5.31
N MET A 116 14.81 7.64 -5.54
CA MET A 116 15.76 6.93 -6.38
C MET A 116 16.88 6.32 -5.51
N GLY A 117 17.20 5.07 -5.76
CA GLY A 117 18.30 4.40 -5.06
C GLY A 117 18.48 2.97 -5.54
N TYR A 118 19.57 2.35 -5.14
CA TYR A 118 19.89 0.96 -5.49
C TYR A 118 18.87 -0.02 -4.89
N TYR A 119 18.91 -1.26 -5.37
CA TYR A 119 18.12 -2.33 -4.77
C TYR A 119 18.48 -2.47 -3.28
N GLY A 120 17.48 -2.56 -2.41
CA GLY A 120 17.65 -2.66 -0.97
C GLY A 120 18.02 -1.35 -0.23
N SER A 121 18.04 -0.19 -0.91
CA SER A 121 18.29 1.13 -0.29
C SER A 121 17.13 1.65 0.58
N GLY A 122 16.00 0.94 0.64
CA GLY A 122 14.85 1.34 1.45
C GLY A 122 13.78 2.15 0.71
N LYS A 123 13.75 2.19 -0.65
CA LYS A 123 12.73 2.90 -1.44
C LYS A 123 11.31 2.55 -1.02
N SER A 124 10.95 1.26 -1.07
CA SER A 124 9.62 0.78 -0.66
C SER A 124 9.31 1.16 0.79
N HIS A 125 10.32 1.12 1.66
CA HIS A 125 10.18 1.56 3.05
C HIS A 125 9.83 3.05 3.15
N HIS A 126 10.51 3.91 2.41
CA HIS A 126 10.18 5.35 2.34
C HIS A 126 8.79 5.61 1.76
N LEU A 127 8.36 4.84 0.74
CA LEU A 127 7.01 4.92 0.21
C LEU A 127 5.95 4.50 1.23
N HIS A 128 6.23 3.48 2.05
CA HIS A 128 5.37 3.11 3.17
C HIS A 128 5.33 4.20 4.25
N LEU A 129 6.46 4.86 4.53
CA LEU A 129 6.51 6.00 5.44
C LEU A 129 5.68 7.18 4.92
N VAL A 130 5.80 7.52 3.61
CA VAL A 130 4.94 8.52 2.96
C VAL A 130 3.47 8.18 3.14
N LYS A 131 3.09 6.92 2.93
CA LYS A 131 1.72 6.43 3.10
C LYS A 131 1.24 6.61 4.55
N ALA A 132 2.05 6.22 5.52
CA ALA A 132 1.73 6.35 6.93
C ALA A 132 1.51 7.81 7.35
N VAL A 133 2.41 8.70 6.95
CA VAL A 133 2.32 10.15 7.23
C VAL A 133 1.11 10.74 6.52
N ALA A 134 0.88 10.42 5.25
CA ALA A 134 -0.27 10.93 4.50
C ALA A 134 -1.59 10.53 5.14
N ILE A 135 -1.75 9.27 5.55
CA ILE A 135 -2.97 8.79 6.25
C ILE A 135 -3.13 9.51 7.59
N ARG A 136 -2.06 9.63 8.39
CA ARG A 136 -2.08 10.36 9.67
C ARG A 136 -2.53 11.81 9.47
N ASP A 137 -2.07 12.46 8.41
CA ASP A 137 -2.34 13.86 8.11
C ASP A 137 -3.68 14.08 7.37
N GLY A 138 -4.48 13.03 7.17
CA GLY A 138 -5.85 13.14 6.63
C GLY A 138 -5.95 13.00 5.12
N TRP A 139 -4.91 12.53 4.44
CA TRP A 139 -4.94 12.20 3.01
C TRP A 139 -5.48 10.79 2.77
N VAL A 140 -6.22 10.61 1.69
CA VAL A 140 -6.51 9.27 1.16
C VAL A 140 -5.33 8.85 0.29
N THR A 141 -4.80 7.66 0.53
CA THR A 141 -3.67 7.14 -0.25
C THR A 141 -4.15 6.10 -1.26
N ALA A 142 -3.51 6.07 -2.42
CA ALA A 142 -3.68 5.05 -3.45
C ALA A 142 -2.30 4.47 -3.75
N SER A 143 -2.04 3.26 -3.26
CA SER A 143 -0.73 2.61 -3.39
C SER A 143 -0.76 1.52 -4.44
N LEU A 144 0.28 1.44 -5.26
CA LEU A 144 0.41 0.44 -6.32
C LEU A 144 1.87 0.08 -6.54
N GLU A 145 2.16 -1.21 -6.59
CA GLU A 145 3.40 -1.77 -7.13
C GLU A 145 3.19 -2.08 -8.61
N LEU A 146 4.05 -1.55 -9.49
CA LEU A 146 3.93 -1.78 -10.92
C LEU A 146 4.38 -3.20 -11.26
N ASP A 147 3.62 -3.82 -12.12
CA ASP A 147 3.91 -5.15 -12.68
C ASP A 147 3.59 -5.17 -14.18
N PRO A 148 4.51 -5.68 -15.03
CA PRO A 148 4.31 -5.69 -16.47
C PRO A 148 3.06 -6.43 -16.97
N LYS A 149 2.43 -7.26 -16.12
CA LYS A 149 1.24 -8.05 -16.47
C LYS A 149 -0.02 -7.49 -15.80
N ALA A 150 0.05 -7.18 -14.51
CA ALA A 150 -1.10 -6.81 -13.69
C ALA A 150 -1.32 -5.29 -13.64
N ALA A 151 -0.25 -4.49 -13.57
CA ALA A 151 -0.29 -3.04 -13.42
C ALA A 151 0.67 -2.36 -14.42
N ASP A 152 0.33 -2.44 -15.69
CA ASP A 152 1.16 -1.97 -16.81
C ASP A 152 0.88 -0.49 -17.14
N PRO A 153 1.81 0.45 -16.90
CA PRO A 153 1.60 1.87 -17.21
C PRO A 153 1.44 2.16 -18.71
N ALA A 154 1.84 1.25 -19.59
CA ALA A 154 1.50 1.33 -21.01
C ALA A 154 0.01 1.00 -21.29
N LYS A 155 -0.72 0.60 -20.26
CA LYS A 155 -2.17 0.37 -20.23
C LYS A 155 -2.76 1.12 -19.03
N PRO A 156 -2.93 2.44 -19.07
CA PRO A 156 -3.35 3.26 -17.94
C PRO A 156 -4.58 2.77 -17.19
N ALA A 157 -5.46 2.03 -17.86
CA ALA A 157 -6.61 1.38 -17.23
C ALA A 157 -6.23 0.42 -16.10
N THR A 158 -5.15 -0.36 -16.27
CA THR A 158 -4.71 -1.34 -15.27
C THR A 158 -4.06 -0.65 -14.07
N VAL A 159 -3.33 0.43 -14.30
CA VAL A 159 -2.75 1.25 -13.23
C VAL A 159 -3.86 1.95 -12.43
N TYR A 160 -4.82 2.58 -13.13
CA TYR A 160 -5.99 3.18 -12.48
C TYR A 160 -6.76 2.17 -11.64
N GLN A 161 -7.03 0.98 -12.17
CA GLN A 161 -7.68 -0.11 -11.45
C GLN A 161 -6.90 -0.51 -10.20
N GLY A 162 -5.58 -0.64 -10.31
CA GLY A 162 -4.72 -0.96 -9.18
C GLY A 162 -4.73 0.13 -8.11
N LEU A 163 -4.59 1.41 -8.51
CA LEU A 163 -4.64 2.55 -7.59
C LEU A 163 -5.99 2.65 -6.86
N VAL A 164 -7.11 2.48 -7.56
CA VAL A 164 -8.44 2.49 -6.94
C VAL A 164 -8.63 1.29 -6.01
N GLY A 165 -8.08 0.12 -6.38
CA GLY A 165 -8.08 -1.07 -5.52
C GLY A 165 -7.19 -0.94 -4.27
N GLY A 166 -6.16 -0.10 -4.35
CA GLY A 166 -5.21 0.19 -3.27
C GLY A 166 -5.55 1.44 -2.46
N LEU A 167 -6.81 1.91 -2.50
CA LEU A 167 -7.24 3.06 -1.70
C LEU A 167 -7.26 2.73 -0.21
N GLU A 168 -6.62 3.58 0.59
CA GLU A 168 -6.69 3.54 2.04
C GLU A 168 -7.08 4.90 2.59
N PHE A 169 -7.97 4.89 3.56
CA PHE A 169 -8.61 6.09 4.09
C PHE A 169 -8.11 6.39 5.52
N PRO A 170 -7.92 7.67 5.87
CA PRO A 170 -7.61 8.07 7.23
C PRO A 170 -8.79 7.83 8.17
N MET A 171 -8.50 7.64 9.46
CA MET A 171 -9.51 7.64 10.50
C MET A 171 -10.07 9.05 10.67
N ARG A 172 -11.38 9.18 10.72
CA ARG A 172 -12.07 10.44 11.00
C ARG A 172 -12.12 10.74 12.50
N ALA A 173 -12.42 11.97 12.84
CA ALA A 173 -12.53 12.41 14.24
C ALA A 173 -13.61 11.66 15.04
N ASP A 174 -14.63 11.12 14.39
CA ASP A 174 -15.68 10.29 14.98
C ASP A 174 -15.31 8.79 15.08
N GLY A 175 -14.08 8.43 14.71
CA GLY A 175 -13.60 7.07 14.70
C GLY A 175 -14.07 6.22 13.51
N SER A 176 -14.80 6.80 12.56
CA SER A 176 -15.21 6.13 11.32
C SER A 176 -14.13 6.21 10.25
N ARG A 177 -14.12 5.27 9.32
CA ARG A 177 -13.33 5.36 8.10
C ARG A 177 -13.98 4.52 7.01
N SER A 178 -13.88 4.97 5.75
CA SER A 178 -14.22 4.14 4.60
C SER A 178 -13.22 2.99 4.47
N ALA A 179 -13.70 1.79 4.24
CA ALA A 179 -12.83 0.62 4.14
C ALA A 179 -12.24 0.45 2.72
N ASP A 180 -13.00 0.83 1.70
CA ASP A 180 -12.66 0.62 0.30
C ASP A 180 -13.42 1.59 -0.64
N PHE A 181 -13.25 1.38 -1.94
CA PHE A 181 -13.93 2.17 -2.97
C PHE A 181 -15.47 2.03 -2.93
N PHE A 182 -16.01 0.88 -2.50
CA PHE A 182 -17.47 0.70 -2.34
C PHE A 182 -18.02 1.62 -1.24
N ASP A 183 -17.32 1.72 -0.13
CA ASP A 183 -17.71 2.63 0.96
C ASP A 183 -17.61 4.09 0.54
N LEU A 184 -16.58 4.44 -0.25
CA LEU A 184 -16.45 5.78 -0.84
C LEU A 184 -17.65 6.11 -1.76
N ILE A 185 -18.08 5.17 -2.62
CA ILE A 185 -19.26 5.38 -3.48
C ILE A 185 -20.52 5.61 -2.64
N LYS A 186 -20.69 4.89 -1.54
CA LYS A 186 -21.79 5.12 -0.61
C LYS A 186 -21.70 6.52 0.01
N GLU A 187 -20.53 6.93 0.46
CA GLU A 187 -20.29 8.25 1.03
C GLU A 187 -20.57 9.37 0.02
N ILE A 188 -20.13 9.21 -1.24
CA ILE A 188 -20.41 10.14 -2.34
C ILE A 188 -21.93 10.31 -2.51
N ARG A 189 -22.67 9.22 -2.48
CA ARG A 189 -24.12 9.26 -2.60
C ARG A 189 -24.78 9.99 -1.45
N ASP A 190 -24.35 9.70 -0.22
CA ASP A 190 -24.90 10.33 0.97
C ASP A 190 -24.62 11.86 0.98
N ASN A 191 -23.57 12.30 0.29
CA ASN A 191 -23.19 13.69 0.07
C ASN A 191 -23.40 14.20 -1.36
N TRP A 192 -24.37 13.62 -2.09
CA TRP A 192 -24.59 13.89 -3.51
C TRP A 192 -24.77 15.38 -3.85
N SER A 193 -25.46 16.13 -2.98
CA SER A 193 -25.67 17.58 -3.18
C SER A 193 -24.38 18.38 -3.29
N VAL A 194 -23.31 17.92 -2.64
CA VAL A 194 -21.98 18.55 -2.68
C VAL A 194 -21.20 18.10 -3.91
N VAL A 195 -21.20 16.78 -4.19
CA VAL A 195 -20.39 16.17 -5.23
C VAL A 195 -20.89 16.53 -6.64
N ARG A 196 -22.19 16.54 -6.87
CA ARG A 196 -22.78 16.76 -8.22
C ARG A 196 -22.40 18.10 -8.86
N ASP A 197 -22.03 19.10 -8.04
CA ASP A 197 -21.76 20.46 -8.49
C ASP A 197 -20.27 20.77 -8.70
N LEU A 198 -19.39 19.81 -8.41
CA LEU A 198 -17.95 19.95 -8.57
C LEU A 198 -17.55 20.13 -10.04
N PRO A 199 -16.63 21.07 -10.37
CA PRO A 199 -16.28 21.44 -11.74
C PRO A 199 -15.76 20.30 -12.60
N TYR A 200 -14.77 19.52 -12.08
CA TYR A 200 -14.20 18.39 -12.84
C TYR A 200 -15.16 17.21 -12.89
N PHE A 201 -15.91 16.97 -11.82
CA PHE A 201 -16.95 15.95 -11.79
C PHE A 201 -18.00 16.18 -12.87
N LYS A 202 -18.57 17.40 -12.99
CA LYS A 202 -19.56 17.75 -14.01
C LYS A 202 -19.07 17.51 -15.43
N ARG A 203 -17.80 17.72 -15.69
CA ARG A 203 -17.18 17.57 -17.02
C ARG A 203 -16.70 16.13 -17.27
N SER A 204 -16.77 15.24 -16.27
CA SER A 204 -16.39 13.84 -16.44
C SER A 204 -17.49 13.05 -17.11
N PRO A 205 -17.28 12.57 -18.35
CA PRO A 205 -18.32 11.78 -19.02
C PRO A 205 -18.49 10.38 -18.39
N TRP A 206 -17.51 9.93 -17.60
CA TRP A 206 -17.53 8.59 -16.98
C TRP A 206 -18.00 8.66 -15.54
N PHE A 207 -17.32 9.42 -14.67
CA PHE A 207 -17.65 9.48 -13.25
C PHE A 207 -19.05 10.01 -13.02
N SER A 208 -19.42 11.14 -13.63
CA SER A 208 -20.74 11.74 -13.43
C SER A 208 -21.86 10.79 -13.88
N LYS A 209 -21.73 10.22 -15.08
CA LYS A 209 -22.76 9.30 -15.62
C LYS A 209 -22.83 7.98 -14.87
N GLY A 210 -21.66 7.44 -14.46
CA GLY A 210 -21.60 6.22 -13.67
C GLY A 210 -22.22 6.39 -12.30
N LEU A 211 -21.91 7.47 -11.60
CA LEU A 211 -22.48 7.76 -10.28
C LEU A 211 -23.95 8.12 -10.36
N GLU A 212 -24.40 8.92 -11.36
CA GLU A 212 -25.83 9.15 -11.60
C GLU A 212 -26.58 7.82 -11.76
N ALA A 213 -26.05 6.86 -12.50
CA ALA A 213 -26.67 5.55 -12.66
C ALA A 213 -26.75 4.77 -11.35
N LEU A 214 -25.70 4.84 -10.51
CA LEU A 214 -25.65 4.19 -9.21
C LEU A 214 -26.69 4.74 -8.21
N LEU A 215 -27.12 5.99 -8.33
CA LEU A 215 -28.15 6.57 -7.46
C LEU A 215 -29.49 5.83 -7.56
N TYR A 216 -29.75 5.17 -8.68
CA TYR A 216 -31.01 4.45 -8.95
C TYR A 216 -30.92 2.95 -8.62
N LEU A 217 -29.72 2.46 -8.26
CA LEU A 217 -29.53 1.06 -7.90
C LEU A 217 -29.65 0.84 -6.39
N SER A 218 -30.01 -0.37 -6.01
CA SER A 218 -29.92 -0.76 -4.60
C SER A 218 -28.45 -0.74 -4.17
N HIS A 219 -28.22 -0.33 -2.91
CA HIS A 219 -26.86 -0.07 -2.43
C HIS A 219 -26.27 -1.25 -1.64
N ARG A 220 -26.80 -2.42 -1.91
CA ARG A 220 -26.38 -3.65 -1.22
C ARG A 220 -25.20 -4.24 -1.96
N ARG A 221 -24.19 -4.65 -1.21
CA ARG A 221 -23.00 -5.32 -1.77
C ARG A 221 -23.34 -6.68 -2.42
N ASP A 222 -24.50 -7.25 -2.11
CA ASP A 222 -25.04 -8.45 -2.73
C ASP A 222 -25.82 -8.20 -4.04
N ASP A 223 -26.04 -6.92 -4.41
CA ASP A 223 -26.67 -6.56 -5.68
C ASP A 223 -25.63 -6.62 -6.81
N THR A 224 -25.78 -7.60 -7.70
CA THR A 224 -24.86 -7.83 -8.82
C THR A 224 -24.75 -6.62 -9.75
N ASP A 225 -25.82 -5.88 -9.93
CA ASP A 225 -25.85 -4.70 -10.79
C ASP A 225 -25.08 -3.54 -10.15
N TYR A 226 -25.23 -3.35 -8.85
CA TYR A 226 -24.49 -2.35 -8.09
C TYR A 226 -22.98 -2.66 -8.09
N VAL A 227 -22.62 -3.90 -7.77
CA VAL A 227 -21.23 -4.36 -7.80
C VAL A 227 -20.60 -4.17 -9.17
N ALA A 228 -21.33 -4.52 -10.24
CA ALA A 228 -20.86 -4.34 -11.61
C ALA A 228 -20.59 -2.87 -11.95
N ALA A 229 -21.48 -1.95 -11.53
CA ALA A 229 -21.33 -0.53 -11.79
C ALA A 229 -20.18 0.10 -10.99
N VAL A 230 -20.00 -0.27 -9.72
CA VAL A 230 -18.85 0.16 -8.90
C VAL A 230 -17.55 -0.38 -9.48
N SER A 231 -17.50 -1.67 -9.84
CA SER A 231 -16.33 -2.29 -10.47
C SER A 231 -15.96 -1.60 -11.80
N TRP A 232 -16.97 -1.20 -12.58
CA TRP A 232 -16.72 -0.44 -13.81
C TRP A 232 -16.11 0.94 -13.52
N LEU A 233 -16.63 1.69 -12.54
CA LEU A 233 -16.03 2.97 -12.12
C LEU A 233 -14.59 2.79 -11.61
N ALA A 234 -14.30 1.66 -10.98
CA ALA A 234 -12.95 1.27 -10.57
C ALA A 234 -12.04 0.83 -11.75
N GLY A 235 -12.52 0.89 -13.00
CA GLY A 235 -11.75 0.52 -14.18
C GLY A 235 -11.80 -0.97 -14.55
N GLN A 236 -12.62 -1.77 -13.88
CA GLN A 236 -12.78 -3.20 -14.19
C GLN A 236 -13.78 -3.39 -15.36
N VAL A 237 -13.24 -3.50 -16.56
CA VAL A 237 -14.04 -3.42 -17.81
C VAL A 237 -14.73 -4.70 -18.24
N LYS A 238 -14.50 -5.83 -17.57
CA LYS A 238 -15.05 -7.14 -17.98
C LYS A 238 -16.58 -7.23 -18.00
N GLN A 239 -17.30 -6.22 -17.51
CA GLN A 239 -18.76 -6.25 -17.34
C GLN A 239 -19.54 -5.22 -18.17
N ILE A 240 -19.03 -4.81 -19.31
CA ILE A 240 -19.70 -3.81 -20.20
C ILE A 240 -21.16 -4.20 -20.52
N GLY A 241 -21.43 -5.50 -20.66
CA GLY A 241 -22.79 -6.00 -20.92
C GLY A 241 -23.75 -5.73 -19.76
N ALA A 242 -23.32 -5.94 -18.53
CA ALA A 242 -24.10 -5.66 -17.33
C ALA A 242 -24.40 -4.17 -17.21
N ILE A 243 -23.41 -3.31 -17.40
CA ILE A 243 -23.55 -1.84 -17.30
C ILE A 243 -24.48 -1.29 -18.38
N ARG A 244 -24.43 -1.82 -19.60
CA ARG A 244 -25.40 -1.45 -20.65
C ARG A 244 -26.82 -1.85 -20.28
N SER A 245 -27.03 -2.96 -19.60
CA SER A 245 -28.34 -3.37 -19.12
C SER A 245 -28.88 -2.48 -18.00
N LEU A 246 -28.00 -1.91 -17.16
CA LEU A 246 -28.36 -0.98 -16.08
C LEU A 246 -28.99 0.32 -16.61
N SER A 247 -28.46 0.87 -17.70
CA SER A 247 -29.01 2.07 -18.33
C SER A 247 -30.45 1.91 -18.80
N TRP A 248 -30.91 0.67 -18.98
CA TRP A 248 -32.28 0.36 -19.42
C TRP A 248 -33.26 0.15 -18.26
N ARG A 249 -32.84 -0.37 -17.13
CA ARG A 249 -33.72 -0.72 -15.99
C ARG A 249 -34.16 0.49 -15.17
N GLY A 250 -33.37 1.57 -15.12
CA GLY A 250 -33.70 2.78 -14.37
C GLY A 250 -34.67 3.75 -15.06
N GLY A 251 -35.22 3.43 -16.25
CA GLY A 251 -36.09 4.34 -17.01
C GLY A 251 -35.40 5.61 -17.52
N HIS A 252 -34.17 5.85 -17.15
CA HIS A 252 -33.34 6.95 -17.58
C HIS A 252 -32.44 6.50 -18.73
N LYS A 253 -32.59 7.14 -19.89
CA LYS A 253 -31.72 6.92 -21.07
C LYS A 253 -30.29 7.48 -20.85
N THR A 254 -29.70 7.20 -19.71
CA THR A 254 -28.34 7.63 -19.42
C THR A 254 -27.42 6.73 -20.23
N GLN A 255 -26.90 7.23 -21.34
CA GLN A 255 -25.85 6.53 -22.07
C GLN A 255 -24.59 6.56 -21.19
N ILE A 256 -24.29 5.45 -20.53
CA ILE A 256 -23.01 5.28 -19.82
C ILE A 256 -21.96 5.03 -20.89
N PRO A 257 -21.00 5.93 -21.09
CA PRO A 257 -19.95 5.76 -22.09
C PRO A 257 -19.03 4.60 -21.67
N ILE A 258 -18.53 3.87 -22.64
CA ILE A 258 -17.56 2.80 -22.40
C ILE A 258 -16.25 3.47 -21.99
N LEU A 259 -15.69 3.04 -20.83
CA LEU A 259 -14.32 3.40 -20.48
C LEU A 259 -13.37 2.76 -21.51
N PRO A 260 -12.64 3.58 -22.29
CA PRO A 260 -11.76 3.04 -23.32
C PRO A 260 -10.57 2.31 -22.68
N GLN A 261 -10.21 1.17 -23.26
CA GLN A 261 -9.07 0.34 -22.84
C GLN A 261 -7.93 0.33 -23.87
N THR A 262 -8.03 1.19 -24.86
CA THR A 262 -7.04 1.28 -25.93
C THR A 262 -5.76 1.99 -25.48
N LYS A 263 -4.76 1.89 -26.31
CA LYS A 263 -3.34 2.14 -26.01
C LYS A 263 -2.99 3.54 -25.48
N ASP A 264 -3.79 4.58 -25.72
CA ASP A 264 -3.51 5.94 -25.32
C ASP A 264 -4.60 6.59 -24.44
N THR A 265 -5.00 5.85 -23.41
CA THR A 265 -6.03 6.30 -22.47
C THR A 265 -5.49 7.07 -21.27
N GLY A 266 -4.21 7.48 -21.29
CA GLY A 266 -3.55 8.16 -20.19
C GLY A 266 -4.29 9.41 -19.70
N LEU A 267 -4.74 10.26 -20.61
CA LEU A 267 -5.52 11.47 -20.27
C LEU A 267 -6.84 11.15 -19.57
N ILE A 268 -7.52 10.09 -19.99
CA ILE A 268 -8.83 9.70 -19.44
C ILE A 268 -8.68 9.23 -17.99
N TYR A 269 -7.73 8.33 -17.75
CA TYR A 269 -7.53 7.77 -16.40
C TYR A 269 -6.87 8.75 -15.45
N ALA A 270 -5.96 9.61 -15.93
CA ALA A 270 -5.45 10.72 -15.13
C ALA A 270 -6.59 11.71 -14.76
N TYR A 271 -7.50 12.01 -15.69
CA TYR A 271 -8.66 12.84 -15.40
C TYR A 271 -9.58 12.21 -14.36
N ASN A 272 -9.79 10.89 -14.41
CA ASN A 272 -10.56 10.20 -13.38
C ASN A 272 -9.91 10.31 -11.99
N LEU A 273 -8.57 10.28 -11.90
CA LEU A 273 -7.84 10.52 -10.64
C LEU A 273 -8.01 11.97 -10.17
N VAL A 274 -8.03 12.95 -11.08
CA VAL A 274 -8.33 14.36 -10.75
C VAL A 274 -9.74 14.51 -10.19
N VAL A 275 -10.73 13.89 -10.83
CA VAL A 275 -12.12 13.88 -10.34
C VAL A 275 -12.21 13.23 -8.98
N LEU A 276 -11.53 12.11 -8.78
CA LEU A 276 -11.49 11.42 -7.49
C LEU A 276 -10.89 12.31 -6.40
N HIS A 277 -9.79 12.99 -6.68
CA HIS A 277 -9.18 13.96 -5.75
C HIS A 277 -10.16 15.09 -5.38
N GLU A 278 -10.82 15.68 -6.37
CA GLU A 278 -11.82 16.74 -6.16
C GLU A 278 -12.95 16.27 -5.24
N ILE A 279 -13.47 15.06 -5.49
CA ILE A 279 -14.50 14.43 -4.65
C ILE A 279 -14.01 14.25 -3.22
N LEU A 280 -12.83 13.68 -3.05
CA LEU A 280 -12.25 13.43 -1.73
C LEU A 280 -12.10 14.74 -0.92
N LYS A 281 -11.65 15.83 -1.55
CA LYS A 281 -11.59 17.15 -0.90
C LYS A 281 -12.96 17.64 -0.50
N ALA A 282 -13.97 17.48 -1.34
CA ALA A 282 -15.35 17.88 -1.06
C ALA A 282 -15.98 17.07 0.09
N LEU A 283 -15.54 15.83 0.29
CA LEU A 283 -15.92 14.97 1.40
C LEU A 283 -15.13 15.24 2.71
N GLY A 284 -14.22 16.22 2.70
CA GLY A 284 -13.48 16.64 3.89
C GLY A 284 -12.11 15.98 4.11
N TYR A 285 -11.66 15.12 3.17
CA TYR A 285 -10.27 14.64 3.16
C TYR A 285 -9.32 15.74 2.68
N LYS A 286 -8.02 15.63 2.98
CA LYS A 286 -7.00 16.56 2.46
C LYS A 286 -6.82 16.46 0.94
N GLY A 287 -7.05 15.28 0.39
CA GLY A 287 -6.94 14.96 -1.02
C GLY A 287 -6.49 13.53 -1.27
N LEU A 288 -5.95 13.28 -2.46
CA LEU A 288 -5.45 11.99 -2.91
C LEU A 288 -3.93 12.01 -2.98
N ALA A 289 -3.26 11.04 -2.36
CA ALA A 289 -1.83 10.80 -2.49
C ALA A 289 -1.59 9.50 -3.28
N LEU A 290 -0.98 9.63 -4.46
CA LEU A 290 -0.61 8.49 -5.31
C LEU A 290 0.79 8.01 -4.93
N ILE A 291 0.94 6.71 -4.68
CA ILE A 291 2.18 6.07 -4.27
C ILE A 291 2.43 4.89 -5.20
N ILE A 292 3.47 5.00 -6.04
CA ILE A 292 3.76 4.02 -7.10
C ILE A 292 5.18 3.48 -6.87
N ASP A 293 5.30 2.19 -6.66
CA ASP A 293 6.59 1.50 -6.52
C ASP A 293 6.95 0.70 -7.79
N GLU A 294 8.22 0.28 -7.88
CA GLU A 294 8.77 -0.55 -8.96
C GLU A 294 8.65 0.09 -10.35
N ALA A 295 8.78 1.44 -10.45
CA ALA A 295 8.62 2.15 -11.73
C ALA A 295 9.70 1.77 -12.77
N GLU A 296 10.80 1.17 -12.37
CA GLU A 296 11.85 0.65 -13.25
C GLU A 296 11.41 -0.47 -14.19
N HIS A 297 10.32 -1.16 -13.92
CA HIS A 297 9.81 -2.19 -14.81
C HIS A 297 9.57 -1.71 -16.25
N VAL A 298 9.32 -0.42 -16.44
CA VAL A 298 9.18 0.17 -17.78
C VAL A 298 10.46 0.06 -18.64
N ARG A 299 11.63 -0.14 -18.02
CA ARG A 299 12.91 -0.28 -18.75
C ARG A 299 12.93 -1.52 -19.64
N SER A 300 12.26 -2.59 -19.25
CA SER A 300 12.16 -3.83 -20.01
C SER A 300 11.20 -3.76 -21.20
N TYR A 301 10.50 -2.64 -21.38
CA TYR A 301 9.46 -2.51 -22.40
C TYR A 301 10.04 -2.31 -23.81
N SER A 302 9.31 -2.79 -24.82
CA SER A 302 9.55 -2.41 -26.19
C SER A 302 9.34 -0.90 -26.37
N PHE A 303 9.99 -0.28 -27.35
CA PHE A 303 9.98 1.15 -27.57
C PHE A 303 8.58 1.79 -27.54
N ASN A 304 7.63 1.24 -28.29
CA ASN A 304 6.25 1.79 -28.32
C ASN A 304 5.51 1.62 -27.01
N ARG A 305 5.78 0.55 -26.26
CA ARG A 305 5.19 0.32 -24.93
C ARG A 305 5.78 1.29 -23.91
N TYR A 306 7.08 1.51 -24.00
CA TYR A 306 7.82 2.46 -23.19
C TYR A 306 7.30 3.91 -23.38
N ILE A 307 7.15 4.38 -24.64
CA ILE A 307 6.58 5.72 -24.92
C ILE A 307 5.20 5.87 -24.27
N ARG A 308 4.31 4.88 -24.39
CA ARG A 308 2.98 4.98 -23.78
C ARG A 308 3.02 5.04 -22.25
N ALA A 309 3.89 4.26 -21.61
CA ALA A 309 4.11 4.32 -20.18
C ALA A 309 4.58 5.70 -19.74
N ASN A 310 5.55 6.26 -20.46
CA ASN A 310 6.07 7.60 -20.18
C ASN A 310 5.02 8.69 -20.38
N ASN A 311 4.21 8.61 -21.44
CA ASN A 311 3.12 9.56 -21.65
C ASN A 311 2.16 9.57 -20.45
N PHE A 312 1.86 8.40 -19.89
CA PHE A 312 1.01 8.33 -18.72
C PHE A 312 1.68 8.94 -17.48
N PHE A 313 2.95 8.62 -17.22
CA PHE A 313 3.72 9.23 -16.13
C PHE A 313 3.86 10.74 -16.29
N ASP A 314 4.10 11.23 -17.50
CA ASP A 314 4.17 12.68 -17.78
C ASP A 314 2.85 13.36 -17.40
N ILE A 315 1.71 12.76 -17.75
CA ILE A 315 0.40 13.35 -17.46
C ILE A 315 0.15 13.39 -15.95
N ILE A 316 0.37 12.30 -15.22
CA ILE A 316 0.13 12.29 -13.76
C ILE A 316 1.11 13.18 -13.01
N ALA A 317 2.37 13.29 -13.46
CA ALA A 317 3.34 14.21 -12.87
C ALA A 317 2.91 15.67 -13.05
N ARG A 318 2.44 16.05 -14.24
CA ARG A 318 1.90 17.41 -14.50
C ARG A 318 0.72 17.72 -13.58
N CYS A 319 -0.14 16.75 -13.32
CA CYS A 319 -1.27 16.91 -12.41
C CYS A 319 -0.84 17.08 -10.94
N ALA A 320 0.35 16.58 -10.57
CA ALA A 320 0.90 16.68 -9.23
C ALA A 320 1.71 17.98 -8.98
N HIS A 321 2.09 18.69 -10.04
CA HIS A 321 2.82 19.96 -9.97
C HIS A 321 1.89 21.16 -9.89
N ALA A 322 2.43 22.30 -9.43
CA ALA A 322 1.78 23.60 -9.50
C ALA A 322 1.37 23.96 -10.94
N PRO A 323 0.37 24.86 -11.13
CA PRO A 323 -0.14 25.22 -12.45
C PRO A 323 0.96 25.71 -13.40
N ARG A 324 1.00 25.16 -14.61
CA ARG A 324 1.95 25.55 -15.65
C ARG A 324 1.25 25.85 -16.97
N LYS A 325 1.16 27.12 -17.32
CA LYS A 325 0.45 27.60 -18.52
C LYS A 325 1.18 27.29 -19.83
N ASP A 326 2.50 27.12 -19.77
CA ASP A 326 3.40 26.87 -20.90
C ASP A 326 3.33 25.42 -21.43
N LEU A 327 2.73 24.48 -20.67
CA LEU A 327 2.67 23.09 -21.05
C LEU A 327 1.82 22.87 -22.31
N GLN A 328 2.37 22.15 -23.28
CA GLN A 328 1.62 21.68 -24.43
C GLN A 328 0.67 20.55 -24.06
N LYS A 329 -0.35 20.31 -24.92
CA LYS A 329 -1.25 19.15 -24.73
C LYS A 329 -0.43 17.86 -24.78
N PRO A 330 -0.57 16.97 -23.79
CA PRO A 330 0.06 15.65 -23.84
C PRO A 330 -0.36 14.88 -25.09
N GLN A 331 0.53 14.05 -25.62
CA GLN A 331 0.18 13.16 -26.72
C GLN A 331 -0.90 12.17 -26.28
N SER A 332 -1.98 12.11 -27.02
CA SER A 332 -3.07 11.16 -26.81
C SER A 332 -3.77 10.90 -28.12
N ASP A 333 -3.96 9.63 -28.45
CA ASP A 333 -4.73 9.20 -29.62
C ASP A 333 -6.24 9.40 -29.44
N TYR A 334 -6.68 9.83 -28.24
CA TYR A 334 -8.10 9.97 -27.90
C TYR A 334 -8.55 11.42 -27.96
N GLU A 335 -8.94 11.89 -29.13
CA GLU A 335 -9.48 13.25 -29.36
C GLU A 335 -11.01 13.36 -29.15
N HIS A 336 -11.69 12.24 -28.87
CA HIS A 336 -13.16 12.19 -28.87
C HIS A 336 -13.85 12.79 -27.64
N PHE A 337 -13.07 13.23 -26.63
CA PHE A 337 -13.64 13.84 -25.42
C PHE A 337 -13.05 15.23 -25.21
N ASP A 338 -13.92 16.21 -25.11
CA ASP A 338 -13.55 17.60 -24.79
C ASP A 338 -13.27 17.69 -23.27
N LEU A 339 -12.13 17.17 -22.86
CA LEU A 339 -11.64 17.30 -21.49
C LEU A 339 -11.05 18.70 -21.28
N PRO A 340 -11.28 19.33 -20.10
CA PRO A 340 -10.60 20.57 -19.76
C PRO A 340 -9.08 20.35 -19.74
N PRO A 341 -8.25 21.40 -19.87
CA PRO A 341 -6.79 21.28 -19.84
C PRO A 341 -6.26 21.05 -18.41
N PHE A 342 -6.82 20.08 -17.69
CA PHE A 342 -6.53 19.78 -16.29
C PHE A 342 -5.05 19.58 -15.97
N TRP A 343 -4.27 19.08 -16.93
CA TRP A 343 -2.81 18.90 -16.78
C TRP A 343 -2.04 20.24 -16.67
N LYS A 344 -2.70 21.40 -16.87
CA LYS A 344 -2.14 22.74 -16.68
C LYS A 344 -2.62 23.42 -15.40
N GLU A 345 -3.65 22.89 -14.79
CA GLU A 345 -4.44 23.53 -13.73
C GLU A 345 -4.09 23.01 -12.33
N GLY A 346 -3.18 22.02 -12.24
CA GLY A 346 -2.76 21.41 -10.96
C GLY A 346 -2.36 22.42 -9.87
N PRO A 347 -2.00 21.99 -8.69
CA PRO A 347 -1.88 20.59 -8.29
C PRO A 347 -3.24 19.96 -7.99
N HIS A 348 -3.47 18.74 -8.49
CA HIS A 348 -4.70 18.01 -8.27
C HIS A 348 -4.54 16.90 -7.20
N PHE A 349 -3.37 16.30 -7.12
CA PHE A 349 -3.03 15.24 -6.16
C PHE A 349 -1.52 15.24 -5.91
N THR A 350 -1.05 14.52 -4.92
CA THR A 350 0.39 14.31 -4.70
C THR A 350 0.85 13.02 -5.35
N LEU A 351 2.09 12.97 -5.84
CA LEU A 351 2.67 11.81 -6.50
C LEU A 351 4.02 11.46 -5.89
N PHE A 352 4.16 10.21 -5.46
CA PHE A 352 5.40 9.63 -4.95
C PHE A 352 5.72 8.36 -5.75
N VAL A 353 6.94 8.25 -6.25
CA VAL A 353 7.36 7.15 -7.12
C VAL A 353 8.65 6.55 -6.60
N GLY A 354 8.71 5.22 -6.48
CA GLY A 354 9.94 4.47 -6.24
C GLY A 354 10.59 4.08 -7.56
N LEU A 355 11.89 4.37 -7.70
CA LEU A 355 12.66 4.06 -8.90
C LEU A 355 14.04 3.50 -8.52
N THR A 356 14.32 2.27 -8.95
CA THR A 356 15.64 1.67 -8.72
C THR A 356 16.70 2.31 -9.61
N GLU A 357 17.81 2.73 -9.03
CA GLU A 357 18.98 3.21 -9.76
C GLU A 357 19.74 2.01 -10.36
N GLY A 358 20.18 2.13 -11.61
CA GLY A 358 20.95 1.09 -12.30
C GLY A 358 21.77 1.72 -13.41
N GLU A 359 22.71 0.96 -13.98
CA GLU A 359 23.56 1.43 -15.10
C GLU A 359 22.72 1.96 -16.26
N ASP A 360 21.50 1.44 -16.43
CA ASP A 360 20.55 1.86 -17.45
C ASP A 360 19.83 3.18 -17.14
N THR A 361 19.99 3.79 -15.94
CA THR A 361 19.35 5.08 -15.64
C THR A 361 19.90 6.19 -16.49
N HIS A 362 21.18 6.14 -16.85
CA HIS A 362 21.76 7.06 -17.85
C HIS A 362 21.17 6.83 -19.24
N ASP A 363 20.91 5.58 -19.61
CA ASP A 363 20.26 5.22 -20.87
C ASP A 363 18.78 5.57 -20.88
N LEU A 364 18.10 5.55 -19.72
CA LEU A 364 16.76 6.08 -19.52
C LEU A 364 16.71 7.58 -19.77
N LYS A 365 17.58 8.36 -19.14
CA LYS A 365 17.69 9.81 -19.40
C LYS A 365 17.95 10.09 -20.89
N ARG A 366 18.73 9.26 -21.55
CA ARG A 366 19.04 9.38 -22.99
C ARG A 366 17.90 8.90 -23.89
N LYS A 367 17.14 7.83 -23.48
CA LYS A 367 16.00 7.29 -24.22
C LYS A 367 14.72 8.07 -23.99
N MET A 368 14.54 8.65 -22.80
CA MET A 368 13.36 9.45 -22.42
C MET A 368 13.39 10.85 -23.08
N GLY A 369 14.56 11.35 -23.47
CA GLY A 369 14.69 12.67 -24.07
C GLY A 369 13.98 13.74 -23.25
N GLU A 370 13.54 14.80 -23.89
CA GLU A 370 12.81 15.93 -23.28
C GLU A 370 11.35 15.59 -22.88
N MET A 371 10.92 14.33 -22.97
CA MET A 371 9.50 13.94 -22.90
C MET A 371 9.00 13.60 -21.47
N SER A 372 9.86 13.27 -20.52
CA SER A 372 9.40 12.87 -19.18
C SER A 372 9.60 13.97 -18.14
N VAL A 373 8.49 14.57 -17.71
CA VAL A 373 8.45 15.53 -16.58
C VAL A 373 8.95 14.92 -15.29
N LEU A 374 8.81 13.60 -15.10
CA LEU A 374 9.26 12.87 -13.91
C LEU A 374 10.77 12.97 -13.64
N ILE A 375 11.60 13.28 -14.65
CA ILE A 375 13.07 13.29 -14.49
C ILE A 375 13.66 14.67 -14.82
N HIS A 376 12.83 15.64 -15.22
CA HIS A 376 13.30 16.96 -15.67
C HIS A 376 13.50 17.98 -14.55
N ASP A 377 12.83 17.85 -13.42
CA ASP A 377 13.07 18.73 -12.29
C ASP A 377 13.94 18.00 -11.24
N PRO A 378 15.23 18.34 -11.13
CA PRO A 378 16.13 17.68 -10.17
C PRO A 378 15.66 17.80 -8.73
N LYS A 379 14.85 18.82 -8.40
CA LYS A 379 14.29 18.99 -7.03
C LYS A 379 13.26 17.92 -6.67
N ASP A 380 12.68 17.24 -7.67
CA ASP A 380 11.69 16.19 -7.46
C ASP A 380 12.36 14.83 -7.19
N VAL A 381 13.64 14.69 -7.50
CA VAL A 381 14.40 13.46 -7.29
C VAL A 381 15.08 13.49 -5.94
N VAL A 382 14.74 12.52 -5.10
CA VAL A 382 15.35 12.28 -3.80
C VAL A 382 16.22 11.04 -3.91
N HIS A 383 17.54 11.23 -3.90
CA HIS A 383 18.46 10.11 -3.85
C HIS A 383 18.52 9.55 -2.44
N LEU A 384 18.19 8.27 -2.31
CA LEU A 384 18.29 7.56 -1.04
C LEU A 384 19.73 7.03 -0.90
N GLU A 385 20.51 7.74 -0.11
CA GLU A 385 21.85 7.30 0.22
C GLU A 385 21.84 6.25 1.34
N PRO A 386 22.80 5.32 1.34
CA PRO A 386 22.96 4.41 2.46
C PRO A 386 23.11 5.19 3.78
N PRO A 387 22.53 4.71 4.88
CA PRO A 387 22.73 5.32 6.20
C PRO A 387 24.23 5.41 6.54
N CYS A 388 24.61 6.41 7.30
CA CYS A 388 26.01 6.48 7.78
C CYS A 388 26.30 5.33 8.77
N GLU A 389 27.56 4.99 8.95
CA GLU A 389 27.96 3.84 9.79
C GLU A 389 27.39 3.88 11.21
N SER A 390 27.37 5.05 11.82
CA SER A 390 26.82 5.24 13.18
C SER A 390 25.32 5.07 13.26
N ASP A 391 24.58 5.21 12.16
CA ASP A 391 23.11 5.15 12.19
C ASP A 391 22.62 3.69 12.24
N TYR A 392 23.40 2.77 11.69
CA TYR A 392 23.13 1.34 11.82
C TYR A 392 23.13 0.87 13.27
N GLU A 393 24.16 1.25 14.03
CA GLU A 393 24.28 0.88 15.44
C GLU A 393 23.22 1.57 16.30
N LYS A 394 23.02 2.87 16.14
CA LYS A 394 21.97 3.64 16.85
C LYS A 394 20.60 3.05 16.63
N TRP A 395 20.27 2.72 15.39
CA TRP A 395 18.99 2.10 15.08
C TRP A 395 18.85 0.72 15.74
N CYS A 396 19.91 -0.11 15.70
CA CYS A 396 19.91 -1.40 16.36
C CYS A 396 19.70 -1.27 17.88
N GLU A 397 20.41 -0.36 18.53
CA GLU A 397 20.23 -0.10 19.97
C GLU A 397 18.81 0.36 20.32
N ALA A 398 18.23 1.25 19.52
CA ALA A 398 16.85 1.71 19.68
C ALA A 398 15.85 0.56 19.49
N PHE A 399 16.03 -0.25 18.44
CA PHE A 399 15.20 -1.41 18.16
C PHE A 399 15.25 -2.46 19.29
N LEU A 400 16.44 -2.72 19.83
CA LEU A 400 16.61 -3.63 20.98
C LEU A 400 15.98 -3.07 22.26
N ALA A 401 16.04 -1.75 22.47
CA ALA A 401 15.38 -1.08 23.61
C ALA A 401 13.86 -1.21 23.55
N GLU A 402 13.26 -0.94 22.40
CA GLU A 402 11.82 -1.12 22.17
C GLU A 402 11.41 -2.59 22.36
N SER A 403 12.20 -3.52 21.84
CA SER A 403 12.01 -4.95 22.01
C SER A 403 11.96 -5.36 23.49
N ALA A 404 12.86 -4.85 24.31
CA ALA A 404 12.92 -5.11 25.75
C ALA A 404 11.64 -4.66 26.47
N GLY A 405 11.07 -3.53 26.03
CA GLY A 405 9.85 -3.00 26.64
C GLY A 405 8.56 -3.73 26.24
N ARG A 406 8.52 -4.34 25.04
CA ARG A 406 7.26 -4.77 24.41
C ARG A 406 7.15 -6.27 24.08
N LEU A 407 8.24 -7.01 23.96
CA LEU A 407 8.22 -8.45 23.61
C LEU A 407 8.09 -9.39 24.80
N GLY A 408 8.08 -8.87 26.01
CA GLY A 408 7.85 -9.64 27.25
C GLY A 408 9.12 -9.98 28.04
N PRO A 409 8.99 -10.75 29.12
CA PRO A 409 10.04 -10.89 30.12
C PRO A 409 11.32 -11.60 29.61
N LYS A 410 11.21 -12.44 28.57
CA LYS A 410 12.37 -13.17 28.03
C LYS A 410 13.43 -12.25 27.44
N VAL A 411 13.03 -11.10 26.92
CA VAL A 411 13.93 -10.11 26.28
C VAL A 411 14.31 -8.96 27.22
N GLN A 412 13.93 -9.03 28.50
CA GLN A 412 14.18 -7.96 29.47
C GLN A 412 15.68 -7.66 29.69
N LEU A 413 16.57 -8.60 29.40
CA LEU A 413 18.03 -8.37 29.44
C LEU A 413 18.46 -7.24 28.50
N LEU A 414 17.72 -7.04 27.38
CA LEU A 414 17.98 -5.94 26.43
C LEU A 414 17.63 -4.54 27.01
N ALA A 415 17.11 -4.44 28.22
CA ALA A 415 16.95 -3.17 28.91
C ALA A 415 18.30 -2.51 29.30
N ASP A 416 19.36 -3.34 29.44
CA ASP A 416 20.73 -2.84 29.73
C ASP A 416 21.33 -2.14 28.49
N PRO A 417 21.64 -0.82 28.57
CA PRO A 417 22.26 -0.10 27.46
C PRO A 417 23.65 -0.64 27.06
N GLY A 418 24.44 -1.07 28.05
CA GLY A 418 25.75 -1.62 27.78
C GLY A 418 25.72 -2.95 27.00
N LEU A 419 24.72 -3.78 27.29
CA LEU A 419 24.49 -5.01 26.54
C LEU A 419 24.02 -4.71 25.11
N ARG A 420 23.09 -3.75 24.92
CA ARG A 420 22.64 -3.36 23.58
C ARG A 420 23.76 -2.86 22.69
N ALA A 421 24.64 -1.98 23.23
CA ALA A 421 25.79 -1.47 22.48
C ALA A 421 26.75 -2.60 22.07
N ARG A 422 27.00 -3.57 22.96
CA ARG A 422 27.83 -4.75 22.64
C ARG A 422 27.21 -5.61 21.54
N ILE A 423 25.91 -5.86 21.62
CA ILE A 423 25.17 -6.61 20.60
C ILE A 423 25.23 -5.86 19.26
N ALA A 424 24.93 -4.57 19.23
CA ALA A 424 24.95 -3.76 18.02
C ALA A 424 26.33 -3.77 17.35
N ALA A 425 27.40 -3.62 18.14
CA ALA A 425 28.79 -3.70 17.63
C ALA A 425 29.13 -5.09 17.07
N THR A 426 28.70 -6.18 17.74
CA THR A 426 28.91 -7.55 17.27
C THR A 426 28.18 -7.79 15.93
N LEU A 427 26.90 -7.40 15.84
CA LEU A 427 26.12 -7.54 14.61
C LEU A 427 26.72 -6.70 13.48
N ARG A 428 27.18 -5.47 13.79
CA ARG A 428 27.85 -4.59 12.83
C ARG A 428 29.14 -5.23 12.28
N HIS A 429 29.93 -5.81 13.14
CA HIS A 429 31.16 -6.51 12.74
C HIS A 429 30.88 -7.60 11.69
N HIS A 430 29.84 -8.43 11.88
CA HIS A 430 29.47 -9.46 10.92
C HIS A 430 28.88 -8.86 9.63
N PHE A 431 28.07 -7.81 9.73
CA PHE A 431 27.53 -7.12 8.56
C PHE A 431 28.64 -6.53 7.69
N ASP A 432 29.70 -5.99 8.29
CA ASP A 432 30.83 -5.43 7.56
C ASP A 432 31.74 -6.51 6.92
N GLN A 433 31.59 -7.77 7.31
CA GLN A 433 32.26 -8.90 6.69
C GLN A 433 31.50 -9.46 5.48
N THR A 434 30.23 -9.12 5.30
CA THR A 434 29.49 -9.52 4.11
C THR A 434 30.03 -8.83 2.86
N PRO A 435 29.85 -9.39 1.65
CA PRO A 435 30.21 -8.71 0.41
C PRO A 435 29.55 -7.32 0.30
N VAL A 436 30.23 -6.37 -0.33
CA VAL A 436 29.73 -4.98 -0.46
C VAL A 436 28.37 -4.94 -1.13
N SER A 437 28.12 -5.82 -2.11
CA SER A 437 26.82 -5.96 -2.78
C SER A 437 25.68 -6.39 -1.84
N GLU A 438 26.01 -7.08 -0.75
CA GLU A 438 25.05 -7.58 0.25
C GLU A 438 24.89 -6.64 1.45
N ARG A 439 25.68 -5.57 1.54
CA ARG A 439 25.59 -4.56 2.61
C ARG A 439 24.43 -3.60 2.39
N ILE A 440 23.26 -4.16 2.17
CA ILE A 440 22.01 -3.42 1.97
C ILE A 440 21.22 -3.34 3.26
N LEU A 441 20.37 -2.31 3.38
CA LEU A 441 19.58 -2.05 4.58
C LEU A 441 18.68 -3.24 4.97
N ARG A 442 18.12 -3.93 3.99
CA ARG A 442 17.31 -5.15 4.22
C ARG A 442 18.10 -6.25 4.97
N ASN A 443 19.35 -6.44 4.61
CA ASN A 443 20.18 -7.45 5.26
C ASN A 443 20.58 -7.03 6.68
N TRP A 444 20.84 -5.74 6.89
CA TRP A 444 21.06 -5.20 8.23
C TRP A 444 19.86 -5.42 9.15
N THR A 445 18.65 -5.11 8.69
CA THR A 445 17.44 -5.28 9.52
C THR A 445 17.19 -6.74 9.88
N LYS A 446 17.45 -7.68 8.98
CA LYS A 446 17.39 -9.13 9.27
C LYS A 446 18.37 -9.54 10.35
N ILE A 447 19.64 -9.12 10.23
CA ILE A 447 20.68 -9.44 11.20
C ILE A 447 20.34 -8.85 12.57
N ALA A 448 19.92 -7.59 12.63
CA ALA A 448 19.56 -6.91 13.87
C ALA A 448 18.32 -7.49 14.54
N GLY A 449 17.31 -7.86 13.75
CA GLY A 449 16.07 -8.48 14.22
C GLY A 449 16.29 -9.85 14.86
N PHE A 450 17.40 -10.50 14.55
CA PHE A 450 17.70 -11.83 15.05
C PHE A 450 18.01 -11.86 16.56
N ALA A 451 18.62 -10.82 17.11
CA ALA A 451 19.03 -10.80 18.52
C ALA A 451 17.86 -10.99 19.51
N PRO A 452 16.73 -10.27 19.41
CA PRO A 452 15.56 -10.56 20.26
C PRO A 452 14.94 -11.93 19.96
N ALA A 453 14.98 -12.40 18.71
CA ALA A 453 14.43 -13.71 18.33
C ALA A 453 15.16 -14.87 19.01
N VAL A 454 16.49 -14.79 19.13
CA VAL A 454 17.31 -15.78 19.88
C VAL A 454 16.86 -15.86 21.34
N LEU A 455 16.66 -14.71 21.99
CA LEU A 455 16.19 -14.68 23.38
C LEU A 455 14.79 -15.25 23.54
N MET A 456 13.90 -14.97 22.59
CA MET A 456 12.52 -15.47 22.63
C MET A 456 12.43 -17.00 22.45
N SER A 457 13.35 -17.59 21.68
CA SER A 457 13.35 -19.03 21.39
C SER A 457 13.90 -19.90 22.52
N ARG A 458 14.57 -19.30 23.51
CA ARG A 458 15.21 -20.04 24.60
C ARG A 458 14.40 -20.06 25.90
N ASP A 459 14.48 -21.19 26.61
CA ASP A 459 13.99 -21.34 27.98
C ASP A 459 15.17 -21.20 28.96
N GLY A 460 15.25 -20.03 29.62
CA GLY A 460 16.21 -19.79 30.68
C GLY A 460 16.98 -18.46 30.60
N ALA A 461 17.30 -17.92 31.77
CA ALA A 461 18.08 -16.68 31.85
C ALA A 461 19.55 -16.98 31.53
N THR A 462 20.00 -16.45 30.46
CA THR A 462 21.39 -16.35 30.07
C THR A 462 22.00 -15.12 30.74
N ASN A 463 23.26 -15.19 31.08
CA ASN A 463 23.99 -13.98 31.44
C ASN A 463 24.34 -13.18 30.18
N SER A 464 24.74 -11.91 30.33
CA SER A 464 25.00 -11.01 29.22
C SER A 464 26.11 -11.48 28.29
N ASP A 465 27.12 -12.15 28.80
CA ASP A 465 28.26 -12.61 28.01
C ASP A 465 27.88 -13.81 27.14
N GLU A 466 27.21 -14.79 27.72
CA GLU A 466 26.65 -15.92 26.98
C GLU A 466 25.71 -15.50 25.87
N LEU A 467 24.90 -14.45 26.11
CA LEU A 467 23.99 -13.91 25.09
C LEU A 467 24.79 -13.30 23.91
N VAL A 468 25.83 -12.53 24.18
CA VAL A 468 26.65 -11.94 23.11
C VAL A 468 27.34 -13.03 22.29
N GLU A 469 27.87 -14.09 22.92
CA GLU A 469 28.45 -15.23 22.20
C GLU A 469 27.44 -15.95 21.30
N LEU A 470 26.22 -16.14 21.77
CA LEU A 470 25.15 -16.76 21.00
C LEU A 470 24.71 -15.90 19.80
N ILE A 471 24.63 -14.58 20.00
CA ILE A 471 24.32 -13.66 18.93
C ILE A 471 25.45 -13.60 17.91
N ASP A 472 26.72 -13.65 18.36
CA ASP A 472 27.89 -13.72 17.50
C ASP A 472 27.87 -14.97 16.61
N GLU A 473 27.61 -16.14 17.18
CA GLU A 473 27.50 -17.39 16.44
C GLU A 473 26.36 -17.35 15.41
N ALA A 474 25.20 -16.88 15.82
CA ALA A 474 24.04 -16.78 14.96
C ALA A 474 24.22 -15.74 13.84
N ALA A 475 24.81 -14.59 14.16
CA ALA A 475 25.09 -13.54 13.16
C ALA A 475 26.12 -14.04 12.12
N ARG A 476 27.11 -14.82 12.55
CA ARG A 476 28.10 -15.46 11.66
C ARG A 476 27.40 -16.42 10.69
N GLN A 477 26.47 -17.23 11.18
CA GLN A 477 25.71 -18.17 10.34
C GLN A 477 24.88 -17.43 9.31
N ILE A 478 24.12 -16.39 9.72
CA ILE A 478 23.28 -15.59 8.82
C ILE A 478 24.14 -14.87 7.77
N ALA A 479 25.24 -14.25 8.19
CA ALA A 479 26.17 -13.60 7.26
C ALA A 479 26.79 -14.61 6.27
N GLY A 480 27.05 -15.85 6.70
CA GLY A 480 27.49 -16.94 5.83
C GLY A 480 26.44 -17.37 4.81
N GLU A 481 25.16 -17.38 5.18
CA GLU A 481 24.06 -17.69 4.25
C GLU A 481 23.80 -16.57 3.22
N MET A 482 24.29 -15.35 3.48
CA MET A 482 24.22 -14.21 2.54
C MET A 482 25.36 -14.19 1.53
N LEU A 483 26.35 -15.09 1.65
CA LEU A 483 27.38 -15.23 0.63
C LEU A 483 26.74 -15.76 -0.68
N PRO A 484 27.12 -15.21 -1.85
CA PRO A 484 26.70 -15.80 -3.11
C PRO A 484 27.14 -17.27 -3.12
N TRP A 485 26.24 -18.16 -3.51
CA TRP A 485 26.57 -19.55 -3.75
C TRP A 485 27.65 -19.54 -4.84
N ASP A 486 28.84 -20.05 -4.53
CA ASP A 486 29.87 -20.31 -5.53
C ASP A 486 29.28 -21.29 -6.55
N ASP A 487 28.92 -20.79 -7.74
CA ASP A 487 28.51 -21.58 -8.92
C ASP A 487 29.72 -22.28 -9.56
#